data_41289b4ec6aa278674e6e8f4e2e0d0a3
#
_entry.id   41289b4ec6aa278674e6e8f4e2e0d0a3
#
_cell.length_a   1.000
_cell.length_b   1.000
_cell.length_c   1.000
_cell.angle_alpha   90.00
_cell.angle_beta   90.00
_cell.angle_gamma   90.00
#
_symmetry.space_group_name_H-M   'P 1'
#
loop_
_entity.id
_entity.type
_entity.pdbx_description
1 polymer ?
#
loop_
_entity_poly.entity_id
_entity_poly.type
_entity_poly.pdbx_seq_one_letter_code
_entity_poly.pdbx_strand_id
1 'polypeptide(L)'
;MPHLTDEDIDAILEYIANPGTKKTAASADAGEVVVVEEDNSIMLYLLIAAIVILLILVVFLNQRGIIMNKLVAQNEGGEFDGLTSLMGNFKQLLSNNKGIVAAVVIVLFFGGIVDLMDGAFTIGVHQDYKPEQPIKFSHKVHAGDNKIDCNYCHSSARHSKTSGIPSLNVCMNCHKFVSGGEDKFMYNGEEYPMKDEIKKIYEHLDYDPTTGEYGDNPTPVKWIKVHNLPDHVYYSHAQHVTAGKQKCQTCHGPVEEMDVVKQYSPLTMKWCIEC
;
A
#
# COMPACT_ATOMS: atom_id res chain seq x y z
N MET A 1 1.59 40.41 -15.28
CA MET A 1 2.74 39.68 -14.74
C MET A 1 3.43 40.58 -13.74
N PRO A 2 3.72 40.20 -12.52
CA PRO A 2 4.51 41.00 -11.63
C PRO A 2 5.90 41.18 -12.26
N HIS A 3 6.38 42.40 -12.36
CA HIS A 3 7.74 42.67 -12.82
C HIS A 3 8.70 42.21 -11.73
N LEU A 4 9.71 41.40 -12.11
CA LEU A 4 10.84 41.08 -11.25
C LEU A 4 11.57 42.37 -10.94
N THR A 5 11.87 42.60 -9.66
CA THR A 5 12.69 43.70 -9.21
C THR A 5 14.18 43.40 -9.44
N ASP A 6 15.03 44.41 -9.45
CA ASP A 6 16.46 44.18 -9.57
C ASP A 6 17.01 43.33 -8.42
N GLU A 7 16.43 43.44 -7.21
CA GLU A 7 16.74 42.58 -6.06
C GLU A 7 16.40 41.12 -6.28
N ASP A 8 15.27 40.82 -6.98
CA ASP A 8 14.88 39.46 -7.32
C ASP A 8 15.83 38.83 -8.34
N ILE A 9 16.32 39.66 -9.29
CA ILE A 9 17.29 39.24 -10.30
C ILE A 9 18.64 38.93 -9.65
N ASP A 10 19.12 39.79 -8.74
CA ASP A 10 20.36 39.59 -8.02
C ASP A 10 20.31 38.35 -7.12
N ALA A 11 19.19 38.09 -6.46
CA ALA A 11 18.98 36.88 -5.65
C ALA A 11 19.02 35.60 -6.50
N ILE A 12 18.48 35.65 -7.71
CA ILE A 12 18.54 34.53 -8.66
C ILE A 12 19.97 34.30 -9.16
N LEU A 13 20.68 35.37 -9.45
CA LEU A 13 22.07 35.28 -9.92
C LEU A 13 23.00 34.76 -8.80
N GLU A 14 22.79 35.19 -7.56
CA GLU A 14 23.54 34.69 -6.40
C GLU A 14 23.25 33.18 -6.16
N TYR A 15 22.01 32.75 -6.32
CA TYR A 15 21.64 31.33 -6.23
C TYR A 15 22.26 30.47 -7.33
N ILE A 16 22.33 30.98 -8.55
CA ILE A 16 22.98 30.29 -9.68
C ILE A 16 24.49 30.20 -9.47
N ALA A 17 25.11 31.26 -8.91
CA ALA A 17 26.54 31.27 -8.65
C ALA A 17 26.98 30.38 -7.47
N ASN A 18 26.09 30.17 -6.48
CA ASN A 18 26.36 29.39 -5.28
C ASN A 18 25.18 28.46 -4.92
N PRO A 19 24.93 27.37 -5.66
CA PRO A 19 23.78 26.49 -5.44
C PRO A 19 23.77 25.72 -4.11
N GLY A 20 24.80 25.86 -3.27
CA GLY A 20 24.97 25.16 -2.01
C GLY A 20 24.66 25.94 -0.73
N THR A 21 24.40 27.23 -0.78
CA THR A 21 24.11 28.04 0.42
C THR A 21 22.61 28.13 0.70
N LYS A 22 21.99 27.01 1.10
CA LYS A 22 20.71 27.10 1.79
C LYS A 22 20.91 27.78 3.14
N LYS A 23 20.43 29.02 3.29
CA LYS A 23 20.05 29.52 4.62
C LYS A 23 18.93 28.63 5.11
N THR A 24 19.23 27.83 6.11
CA THR A 24 18.26 27.03 6.87
C THR A 24 17.21 27.99 7.46
N ALA A 25 16.08 28.12 6.78
CA ALA A 25 14.87 28.53 7.46
C ALA A 25 14.59 27.44 8.48
N ALA A 26 14.41 27.83 9.74
CA ALA A 26 14.17 26.95 10.86
C ALA A 26 13.13 25.88 10.47
N SER A 27 13.53 24.62 10.56
CA SER A 27 12.64 23.49 10.45
C SER A 27 11.60 23.61 11.56
N ALA A 28 10.38 23.97 11.20
CA ALA A 28 9.26 23.61 12.03
C ALA A 28 9.26 22.08 12.10
N ASP A 29 9.37 21.59 13.31
CA ASP A 29 9.33 20.21 13.74
C ASP A 29 8.24 19.46 12.96
N ALA A 30 8.67 18.71 11.94
CA ALA A 30 7.81 17.74 11.29
C ALA A 30 7.74 16.56 12.27
N GLY A 31 6.70 16.55 13.10
CA GLY A 31 6.38 15.43 13.95
C GLY A 31 6.48 14.16 13.11
N GLU A 32 7.38 13.30 13.54
CA GLU A 32 7.55 11.95 13.03
C GLU A 32 6.16 11.27 13.06
N VAL A 33 5.57 11.08 11.89
CA VAL A 33 4.35 10.28 11.78
C VAL A 33 4.77 8.85 12.06
N VAL A 34 4.70 8.48 13.34
CA VAL A 34 4.81 7.09 13.75
C VAL A 34 3.61 6.38 13.12
N VAL A 35 3.84 5.73 12.00
CA VAL A 35 2.91 4.73 11.48
C VAL A 35 2.90 3.62 12.51
N VAL A 36 1.94 3.66 13.42
CA VAL A 36 1.65 2.52 14.29
C VAL A 36 1.03 1.48 13.35
N GLU A 37 1.86 0.59 12.81
CA GLU A 37 1.37 -0.71 12.36
C GLU A 37 0.69 -1.32 13.58
N GLU A 38 -0.63 -1.43 13.58
CA GLU A 38 -1.33 -2.26 14.55
C GLU A 38 -0.81 -3.68 14.37
N ASP A 39 0.12 -4.04 15.23
CA ASP A 39 0.70 -5.38 15.27
C ASP A 39 -0.37 -6.35 15.79
N ASN A 40 -1.22 -6.81 14.87
CA ASN A 40 -2.20 -7.85 15.13
C ASN A 40 -1.55 -9.21 15.47
N SER A 41 -0.23 -9.28 15.50
CA SER A 41 0.51 -10.50 15.81
C SER A 41 0.21 -10.98 17.23
N ILE A 42 0.05 -10.08 18.20
CA ILE A 42 -0.29 -10.44 19.59
C ILE A 42 -1.66 -11.12 19.66
N MET A 43 -2.66 -10.60 18.97
CA MET A 43 -4.00 -11.22 18.91
C MET A 43 -3.92 -12.60 18.25
N LEU A 44 -3.17 -12.74 17.18
CA LEU A 44 -2.94 -14.02 16.50
C LEU A 44 -2.24 -15.02 17.42
N TYR A 45 -1.19 -14.61 18.15
CA TYR A 45 -0.50 -15.47 19.11
C TYR A 45 -1.39 -15.90 20.28
N LEU A 46 -2.22 -14.99 20.81
CA LEU A 46 -3.20 -15.31 21.84
C LEU A 46 -4.25 -16.31 21.35
N LEU A 47 -4.73 -16.15 20.12
CA LEU A 47 -5.67 -17.08 19.49
C LEU A 47 -5.03 -18.47 19.29
N ILE A 48 -3.80 -18.52 18.77
CA ILE A 48 -3.06 -19.77 18.60
C ILE A 48 -2.83 -20.45 19.97
N ALA A 49 -2.42 -19.70 20.98
CA ALA A 49 -2.22 -20.22 22.34
C ALA A 49 -3.53 -20.79 22.91
N ALA A 50 -4.65 -20.11 22.75
CA ALA A 50 -5.96 -20.57 23.17
C ALA A 50 -6.36 -21.89 22.47
N ILE A 51 -6.13 -21.97 21.16
CA ILE A 51 -6.40 -23.21 20.37
C ILE A 51 -5.51 -24.36 20.86
N VAL A 52 -4.23 -24.12 21.09
CA VAL A 52 -3.29 -25.13 21.59
C VAL A 52 -3.71 -25.63 22.97
N ILE A 53 -4.07 -24.73 23.89
CA ILE A 53 -4.56 -25.09 25.23
C ILE A 53 -5.84 -25.93 25.12
N LEU A 54 -6.78 -25.55 24.23
CA LEU A 54 -8.00 -26.28 24.01
C LEU A 54 -7.72 -27.69 23.47
N LEU A 55 -6.80 -27.83 22.50
CA LEU A 55 -6.39 -29.13 21.95
C LEU A 55 -5.75 -30.01 23.02
N ILE A 56 -4.86 -29.47 23.87
CA ILE A 56 -4.26 -30.19 25.00
C ILE A 56 -5.35 -30.67 25.96
N LEU A 57 -6.30 -29.82 26.28
CA LEU A 57 -7.42 -30.15 27.17
C LEU A 57 -8.28 -31.30 26.59
N VAL A 58 -8.60 -31.23 25.29
CA VAL A 58 -9.35 -32.28 24.59
C VAL A 58 -8.58 -33.60 24.59
N VAL A 59 -7.28 -33.58 24.30
CA VAL A 59 -6.42 -34.78 24.34
C VAL A 59 -6.38 -35.37 25.75
N PHE A 60 -6.20 -34.53 26.77
CA PHE A 60 -6.14 -34.96 28.18
C PHE A 60 -7.48 -35.60 28.63
N LEU A 61 -8.61 -34.97 28.32
CA LEU A 61 -9.93 -35.51 28.65
C LEU A 61 -10.22 -36.80 27.90
N ASN A 62 -9.79 -36.91 26.64
CA ASN A 62 -9.94 -38.11 25.83
C ASN A 62 -9.08 -39.26 26.37
N GLN A 63 -7.84 -39.02 26.80
CA GLN A 63 -6.98 -40.02 27.44
C GLN A 63 -7.58 -40.53 28.76
N ARG A 64 -8.15 -39.63 29.58
CA ARG A 64 -8.87 -40.03 30.79
C ARG A 64 -10.07 -40.92 30.48
N GLY A 65 -10.85 -40.59 29.45
CA GLY A 65 -11.96 -41.42 29.00
C GLY A 65 -11.52 -42.83 28.54
N ILE A 66 -10.41 -42.92 27.79
CA ILE A 66 -9.86 -44.21 27.34
C ILE A 66 -9.41 -45.08 28.54
N ILE A 67 -8.74 -44.47 29.52
CA ILE A 67 -8.27 -45.19 30.74
C ILE A 67 -9.49 -45.71 31.52
N MET A 68 -10.51 -44.89 31.70
CA MET A 68 -11.73 -45.29 32.38
C MET A 68 -12.45 -46.44 31.66
N ASN A 69 -12.58 -46.37 30.32
CA ASN A 69 -13.21 -47.43 29.54
C ASN A 69 -12.37 -48.72 29.55
N LYS A 70 -11.04 -48.65 29.58
CA LYS A 70 -10.17 -49.81 29.77
C LYS A 70 -10.41 -50.50 31.13
N LEU A 71 -10.52 -49.70 32.19
CA LEU A 71 -10.77 -50.22 33.53
C LEU A 71 -12.15 -50.91 33.64
N VAL A 72 -13.17 -50.33 32.99
CA VAL A 72 -14.53 -50.91 32.93
C VAL A 72 -14.51 -52.18 32.13
N ALA A 73 -13.87 -52.23 30.95
CA ALA A 73 -13.75 -53.41 30.11
C ALA A 73 -13.03 -54.58 30.80
N GLN A 74 -11.97 -54.28 31.56
CA GLN A 74 -11.26 -55.29 32.37
C GLN A 74 -12.14 -55.88 33.45
N ASN A 75 -13.05 -55.10 34.04
CA ASN A 75 -13.97 -55.58 35.05
C ASN A 75 -15.14 -56.43 34.46
N GLU A 76 -15.52 -56.19 33.22
CA GLU A 76 -16.62 -56.83 32.57
C GLU A 76 -16.20 -57.97 31.60
N GLY A 77 -14.88 -58.23 31.46
CA GLY A 77 -14.34 -59.29 30.61
C GLY A 77 -14.52 -59.08 29.11
N GLY A 78 -14.71 -57.82 28.68
CA GLY A 78 -14.91 -57.39 27.28
C GLY A 78 -13.62 -57.08 26.57
N GLU A 79 -13.61 -57.21 25.24
CA GLU A 79 -12.50 -56.82 24.36
C GLU A 79 -12.55 -55.31 24.09
N PHE A 80 -11.42 -54.60 24.26
CA PHE A 80 -11.31 -53.16 24.09
C PHE A 80 -10.95 -52.82 22.62
N ASP A 81 -11.88 -52.26 21.86
CA ASP A 81 -11.61 -51.68 20.55
C ASP A 81 -11.30 -50.17 20.67
N GLY A 82 -10.02 -49.85 20.43
CA GLY A 82 -9.49 -48.50 20.65
C GLY A 82 -10.09 -47.42 19.75
N LEU A 83 -10.49 -47.76 18.51
CA LEU A 83 -10.97 -46.76 17.53
C LEU A 83 -12.43 -46.40 17.77
N THR A 84 -13.28 -47.36 18.02
CA THR A 84 -14.67 -47.12 18.38
C THR A 84 -14.79 -46.41 19.73
N SER A 85 -13.87 -46.70 20.64
CA SER A 85 -13.76 -46.04 21.94
C SER A 85 -13.37 -44.56 21.79
N LEU A 86 -12.47 -44.17 20.87
CA LEU A 86 -12.09 -42.80 20.62
C LEU A 86 -13.28 -41.95 20.13
N MET A 87 -14.01 -42.44 19.13
CA MET A 87 -15.19 -41.76 18.60
C MET A 87 -16.35 -41.71 19.61
N GLY A 88 -16.54 -42.78 20.37
CA GLY A 88 -17.51 -42.86 21.46
C GLY A 88 -17.23 -41.86 22.56
N ASN A 89 -15.96 -41.78 23.01
CA ASN A 89 -15.51 -40.83 24.02
C ASN A 89 -15.62 -39.39 23.59
N PHE A 90 -15.30 -39.09 22.30
CA PHE A 90 -15.45 -37.74 21.75
C PHE A 90 -16.94 -37.33 21.72
N LYS A 91 -17.83 -38.20 21.26
CA LYS A 91 -19.29 -38.00 21.26
C LYS A 91 -19.82 -37.80 22.69
N GLN A 92 -19.33 -38.58 23.63
CA GLN A 92 -19.72 -38.49 25.04
C GLN A 92 -19.17 -37.19 25.68
N LEU A 93 -17.95 -36.78 25.35
CA LEU A 93 -17.35 -35.52 25.78
C LEU A 93 -18.20 -34.34 25.33
N LEU A 94 -18.55 -34.29 24.05
CA LEU A 94 -19.45 -33.27 23.47
C LEU A 94 -20.84 -33.29 24.14
N SER A 95 -21.40 -34.46 24.37
CA SER A 95 -22.72 -34.64 24.98
C SER A 95 -22.76 -34.22 26.44
N ASN A 96 -21.68 -34.53 27.19
CA ASN A 96 -21.63 -34.24 28.63
C ASN A 96 -21.23 -32.77 28.92
N ASN A 97 -20.58 -32.10 27.96
CA ASN A 97 -20.11 -30.74 28.12
C ASN A 97 -20.79 -29.75 27.19
N LYS A 98 -22.11 -29.88 27.02
CA LYS A 98 -22.92 -29.07 26.09
C LYS A 98 -22.69 -27.55 26.27
N GLY A 99 -22.47 -27.08 27.51
CA GLY A 99 -22.19 -25.68 27.80
C GLY A 99 -20.85 -25.25 27.24
N ILE A 100 -19.80 -26.08 27.35
CA ILE A 100 -18.48 -25.75 26.79
C ILE A 100 -18.55 -25.78 25.25
N VAL A 101 -19.20 -26.79 24.68
CA VAL A 101 -19.40 -26.87 23.23
C VAL A 101 -20.15 -25.66 22.71
N ALA A 102 -21.25 -25.27 23.38
CA ALA A 102 -22.00 -24.08 23.01
C ALA A 102 -21.15 -22.81 23.10
N ALA A 103 -20.36 -22.66 24.17
CA ALA A 103 -19.46 -21.52 24.33
C ALA A 103 -18.40 -21.43 23.21
N VAL A 104 -17.77 -22.57 22.84
CA VAL A 104 -16.82 -22.63 21.74
C VAL A 104 -17.48 -22.30 20.40
N VAL A 105 -18.66 -22.84 20.12
CA VAL A 105 -19.41 -22.54 18.89
C VAL A 105 -19.75 -21.04 18.83
N ILE A 106 -20.18 -20.44 19.94
CA ILE A 106 -20.50 -19.01 20.03
C ILE A 106 -19.24 -18.17 19.75
N VAL A 107 -18.11 -18.49 20.36
CA VAL A 107 -16.85 -17.77 20.14
C VAL A 107 -16.40 -17.87 18.66
N LEU A 108 -16.46 -19.06 18.08
CA LEU A 108 -16.12 -19.26 16.66
C LEU A 108 -17.09 -18.55 15.73
N PHE A 109 -18.37 -18.53 16.07
CA PHE A 109 -19.40 -17.84 15.29
C PHE A 109 -19.20 -16.33 15.31
N PHE A 110 -19.00 -15.73 16.48
CA PHE A 110 -18.75 -14.29 16.58
C PHE A 110 -17.37 -13.90 16.02
N GLY A 111 -16.32 -14.72 16.22
CA GLY A 111 -15.03 -14.54 15.59
C GLY A 111 -15.15 -14.53 14.07
N GLY A 112 -15.83 -15.52 13.51
CA GLY A 112 -16.08 -15.58 12.07
C GLY A 112 -16.91 -14.41 11.52
N ILE A 113 -17.84 -13.86 12.31
CA ILE A 113 -18.56 -12.63 11.93
C ILE A 113 -17.61 -11.43 11.90
N VAL A 114 -16.73 -11.28 12.89
CA VAL A 114 -15.74 -10.17 12.91
C VAL A 114 -14.83 -10.27 11.69
N ASP A 115 -14.27 -11.44 11.39
CA ASP A 115 -13.40 -11.63 10.22
C ASP A 115 -14.15 -11.36 8.90
N LEU A 116 -15.43 -11.81 8.82
CA LEU A 116 -16.27 -11.53 7.67
C LEU A 116 -16.54 -10.03 7.50
N MET A 117 -16.78 -9.33 8.59
CA MET A 117 -17.01 -7.87 8.57
C MET A 117 -15.74 -7.14 8.17
N ASP A 118 -14.59 -7.49 8.74
CA ASP A 118 -13.30 -6.89 8.36
C ASP A 118 -13.02 -7.13 6.87
N GLY A 119 -13.23 -8.34 6.37
CA GLY A 119 -13.14 -8.63 4.95
C GLY A 119 -14.12 -7.82 4.10
N ALA A 120 -15.35 -7.63 4.57
CA ALA A 120 -16.36 -6.83 3.87
C ALA A 120 -15.99 -5.34 3.84
N PHE A 121 -15.44 -4.79 4.91
CA PHE A 121 -15.00 -3.39 4.96
C PHE A 121 -13.76 -3.10 4.11
N THR A 122 -12.98 -4.12 3.76
CA THR A 122 -11.83 -3.97 2.84
C THR A 122 -12.25 -4.03 1.36
N ILE A 123 -13.50 -4.40 1.05
CA ILE A 123 -14.00 -4.39 -0.33
C ILE A 123 -14.01 -2.95 -0.85
N GLY A 124 -13.31 -2.71 -1.97
CA GLY A 124 -13.16 -1.39 -2.57
C GLY A 124 -12.06 -0.52 -1.96
N VAL A 125 -11.36 -1.00 -0.94
CA VAL A 125 -10.11 -0.40 -0.45
C VAL A 125 -8.96 -0.99 -1.24
N HIS A 126 -8.31 -0.14 -2.04
CA HIS A 126 -7.24 -0.57 -2.96
C HIS A 126 -5.84 -0.24 -2.41
N GLN A 127 -5.66 -0.28 -1.09
CA GLN A 127 -4.35 -0.06 -0.49
C GLN A 127 -3.33 -1.05 -1.05
N ASP A 128 -2.10 -0.59 -1.29
CA ASP A 128 -1.04 -1.33 -1.95
C ASP A 128 -1.30 -1.72 -3.42
N TYR A 129 -2.40 -1.27 -4.02
CA TYR A 129 -2.63 -1.46 -5.44
C TYR A 129 -1.56 -0.74 -6.27
N LYS A 130 -0.80 -1.50 -7.04
CA LYS A 130 0.30 -1.04 -7.89
C LYS A 130 0.23 -1.71 -9.26
N PRO A 131 -0.60 -1.21 -10.17
CA PRO A 131 -0.73 -1.81 -11.50
C PRO A 131 0.53 -1.59 -12.33
N GLU A 132 0.80 -2.51 -13.25
CA GLU A 132 1.83 -2.32 -14.25
C GLU A 132 1.42 -1.21 -15.23
N GLN A 133 2.31 -0.25 -15.44
CA GLN A 133 2.07 0.89 -16.32
C GLN A 133 2.67 0.66 -17.72
N PRO A 134 2.09 1.26 -18.77
CA PRO A 134 2.61 1.09 -20.14
C PRO A 134 4.05 1.59 -20.30
N ILE A 135 4.42 2.63 -19.58
CA ILE A 135 5.81 3.11 -19.44
C ILE A 135 6.20 2.93 -17.98
N LYS A 136 7.28 2.21 -17.73
CA LYS A 136 7.80 1.99 -16.37
C LYS A 136 8.47 3.27 -15.88
N PHE A 137 7.72 4.07 -15.14
CA PHE A 137 8.19 5.34 -14.59
C PHE A 137 8.50 5.19 -13.09
N SER A 138 9.72 5.55 -12.69
CA SER A 138 10.14 5.52 -11.28
C SER A 138 10.12 6.92 -10.69
N HIS A 139 9.28 7.14 -9.68
CA HIS A 139 9.30 8.37 -8.90
C HIS A 139 10.56 8.49 -8.06
N LYS A 140 11.13 7.37 -7.61
CA LYS A 140 12.39 7.34 -6.88
C LYS A 140 13.52 7.98 -7.68
N VAL A 141 13.65 7.63 -8.96
CA VAL A 141 14.68 8.24 -9.84
C VAL A 141 14.44 9.75 -10.01
N HIS A 142 13.19 10.16 -10.24
CA HIS A 142 12.88 11.57 -10.55
C HIS A 142 12.77 12.43 -9.28
N ALA A 143 11.89 12.10 -8.36
CA ALA A 143 11.66 12.91 -7.15
C ALA A 143 12.63 12.56 -6.02
N GLY A 144 13.06 11.30 -5.92
CA GLY A 144 14.01 10.84 -4.92
C GLY A 144 15.44 11.28 -5.24
N ASP A 145 16.02 10.69 -6.28
CA ASP A 145 17.45 10.89 -6.59
C ASP A 145 17.72 12.25 -7.22
N ASN A 146 16.92 12.65 -8.21
CA ASN A 146 17.07 13.92 -8.93
C ASN A 146 16.38 15.12 -8.24
N LYS A 147 15.64 14.91 -7.15
CA LYS A 147 14.97 15.97 -6.36
C LYS A 147 14.03 16.87 -7.17
N ILE A 148 13.40 16.32 -8.23
CA ILE A 148 12.41 17.06 -9.01
C ILE A 148 11.14 17.24 -8.17
N ASP A 149 10.67 18.48 -8.01
CA ASP A 149 9.48 18.80 -7.23
C ASP A 149 8.20 18.18 -7.85
N CYS A 150 7.34 17.66 -7.00
CA CYS A 150 6.07 17.02 -7.42
C CYS A 150 5.25 17.95 -8.33
N ASN A 151 5.20 19.23 -8.02
CA ASN A 151 4.43 20.22 -8.77
C ASN A 151 5.03 20.56 -10.14
N TYR A 152 6.25 20.17 -10.43
CA TYR A 152 6.81 20.31 -11.77
C TYR A 152 6.03 19.49 -12.78
N CYS A 153 5.73 18.24 -12.43
CA CYS A 153 4.96 17.32 -13.26
C CYS A 153 3.46 17.39 -12.97
N HIS A 154 3.07 17.48 -11.69
CA HIS A 154 1.69 17.51 -11.24
C HIS A 154 1.19 18.92 -10.92
N SER A 155 1.45 19.88 -11.81
CA SER A 155 1.13 21.31 -11.59
C SER A 155 -0.36 21.57 -11.34
N SER A 156 -1.25 20.78 -11.91
CA SER A 156 -2.69 20.90 -11.73
C SER A 156 -3.19 20.62 -10.33
N ALA A 157 -2.39 19.94 -9.47
CA ALA A 157 -2.75 19.69 -8.08
C ALA A 157 -3.02 20.99 -7.28
N ARG A 158 -2.41 22.10 -7.66
CA ARG A 158 -2.54 23.39 -6.97
C ARG A 158 -3.82 24.17 -7.32
N HIS A 159 -4.47 23.89 -8.45
CA HIS A 159 -5.60 24.69 -8.95
C HIS A 159 -6.72 23.88 -9.55
N SER A 160 -6.62 22.56 -9.55
CA SER A 160 -7.67 21.69 -10.10
C SER A 160 -8.21 20.73 -9.05
N LYS A 161 -9.42 20.23 -9.30
CA LYS A 161 -9.99 19.10 -8.57
C LYS A 161 -9.08 17.86 -8.69
N THR A 162 -8.57 17.61 -9.90
CA THR A 162 -7.79 16.41 -10.21
C THR A 162 -6.34 16.80 -10.47
N SER A 163 -5.41 16.15 -9.78
CA SER A 163 -4.00 16.17 -10.15
C SER A 163 -3.81 15.22 -11.33
N GLY A 164 -3.62 15.76 -12.51
CA GLY A 164 -3.44 14.97 -13.71
C GLY A 164 -2.06 14.33 -13.80
N ILE A 165 -1.96 13.28 -14.62
CA ILE A 165 -0.67 12.82 -15.12
C ILE A 165 -0.20 13.85 -16.15
N PRO A 166 1.07 14.31 -16.12
CA PRO A 166 1.58 15.30 -17.06
C PRO A 166 1.53 14.75 -18.50
N SER A 167 1.34 15.64 -19.46
CA SER A 167 1.51 15.26 -20.87
C SER A 167 2.97 14.89 -21.15
N LEU A 168 3.22 14.05 -22.15
CA LEU A 168 4.57 13.62 -22.51
C LEU A 168 5.49 14.79 -22.91
N ASN A 169 4.94 15.95 -23.28
CA ASN A 169 5.72 17.16 -23.52
C ASN A 169 6.50 17.61 -22.29
N VAL A 170 5.98 17.39 -21.08
CA VAL A 170 6.69 17.69 -19.84
C VAL A 170 7.90 16.77 -19.68
N CYS A 171 7.76 15.50 -20.05
CA CYS A 171 8.86 14.54 -20.05
C CYS A 171 9.96 14.98 -21.02
N MET A 172 9.59 15.50 -22.18
CA MET A 172 10.50 15.97 -23.23
C MET A 172 11.27 17.24 -22.85
N ASN A 173 10.91 17.96 -21.80
CA ASN A 173 11.74 19.06 -21.31
C ASN A 173 13.15 18.60 -20.94
N CYS A 174 13.29 17.38 -20.46
CA CYS A 174 14.57 16.75 -20.11
C CYS A 174 14.96 15.66 -21.11
N HIS A 175 14.02 14.79 -21.51
CA HIS A 175 14.31 13.60 -22.30
C HIS A 175 14.64 13.87 -23.78
N LYS A 176 14.56 15.10 -24.25
CA LYS A 176 15.22 15.50 -25.51
C LYS A 176 16.75 15.38 -25.45
N PHE A 177 17.31 15.52 -24.24
CA PHE A 177 18.75 15.54 -24.02
C PHE A 177 19.23 14.36 -23.18
N VAL A 178 18.35 13.79 -22.37
CA VAL A 178 18.61 12.64 -21.48
C VAL A 178 17.94 11.41 -22.03
N SER A 179 18.70 10.58 -22.74
CA SER A 179 18.22 9.37 -23.40
C SER A 179 18.36 8.08 -22.55
N GLY A 180 18.93 8.20 -21.33
CA GLY A 180 19.14 7.07 -20.44
C GLY A 180 20.40 6.23 -20.68
N GLY A 181 21.05 6.34 -21.86
CA GLY A 181 22.31 5.66 -22.15
C GLY A 181 22.24 4.14 -21.89
N GLU A 182 23.23 3.61 -21.18
CA GLU A 182 23.30 2.22 -20.70
C GLU A 182 22.84 2.08 -19.23
N ASP A 183 22.32 3.14 -18.62
CA ASP A 183 21.87 3.13 -17.23
C ASP A 183 20.61 2.29 -17.06
N LYS A 184 20.48 1.73 -15.87
CA LYS A 184 19.33 0.92 -15.47
C LYS A 184 18.67 1.51 -14.22
N PHE A 185 17.44 1.18 -14.02
CA PHE A 185 16.69 1.51 -12.81
C PHE A 185 15.90 0.31 -12.31
N MET A 186 15.60 0.34 -11.00
CA MET A 186 14.76 -0.66 -10.37
C MET A 186 13.28 -0.34 -10.60
N TYR A 187 12.50 -1.33 -10.97
CA TYR A 187 11.05 -1.25 -11.07
C TYR A 187 10.43 -2.58 -10.64
N ASN A 188 9.65 -2.55 -9.58
CA ASN A 188 9.01 -3.74 -8.98
C ASN A 188 9.98 -4.90 -8.65
N GLY A 189 11.21 -4.57 -8.22
CA GLY A 189 12.23 -5.54 -7.84
C GLY A 189 13.08 -6.09 -8.98
N GLU A 190 12.88 -5.61 -10.20
CA GLU A 190 13.65 -5.99 -11.39
C GLU A 190 14.39 -4.78 -11.97
N GLU A 191 15.53 -5.03 -12.63
CA GLU A 191 16.28 -4.00 -13.34
C GLU A 191 15.80 -3.84 -14.77
N TYR A 192 15.55 -2.59 -15.18
CA TYR A 192 15.16 -2.22 -16.55
C TYR A 192 16.11 -1.20 -17.15
N PRO A 193 16.46 -1.31 -18.44
CA PRO A 193 17.23 -0.30 -19.15
C PRO A 193 16.43 1.00 -19.28
N MET A 194 16.99 2.13 -18.86
CA MET A 194 16.32 3.44 -18.95
C MET A 194 15.99 3.82 -20.38
N LYS A 195 16.90 3.54 -21.30
CA LYS A 195 16.73 3.86 -22.74
C LYS A 195 15.48 3.23 -23.34
N ASP A 196 15.11 2.02 -22.94
CA ASP A 196 13.97 1.30 -23.51
C ASP A 196 12.65 1.93 -23.10
N GLU A 197 12.56 2.42 -21.85
CA GLU A 197 11.38 3.12 -21.37
C GLU A 197 11.27 4.54 -21.93
N ILE A 198 12.40 5.25 -22.09
CA ILE A 198 12.45 6.56 -22.74
C ILE A 198 12.09 6.46 -24.22
N LYS A 199 12.52 5.40 -24.89
CA LYS A 199 12.17 5.14 -26.29
C LYS A 199 10.64 5.04 -26.48
N LYS A 200 9.89 4.46 -25.52
CA LYS A 200 8.43 4.44 -25.58
C LYS A 200 7.82 5.85 -25.58
N ILE A 201 8.44 6.82 -24.86
CA ILE A 201 8.01 8.22 -24.91
C ILE A 201 8.15 8.78 -26.33
N TYR A 202 9.29 8.50 -26.98
CA TYR A 202 9.53 8.94 -28.37
C TYR A 202 8.55 8.30 -29.34
N GLU A 203 8.28 7.01 -29.21
CA GLU A 203 7.31 6.28 -30.02
C GLU A 203 5.89 6.86 -29.88
N HIS A 204 5.46 7.18 -28.64
CA HIS A 204 4.16 7.79 -28.39
C HIS A 204 4.05 9.21 -28.93
N LEU A 205 5.14 9.96 -28.99
CA LEU A 205 5.20 11.32 -29.49
C LEU A 205 5.50 11.39 -31.00
N ASP A 206 5.76 10.26 -31.63
CA ASP A 206 6.27 10.22 -33.02
C ASP A 206 7.53 11.10 -33.17
N TYR A 207 8.45 11.00 -32.19
CA TYR A 207 9.64 11.83 -32.11
C TYR A 207 10.88 11.08 -32.57
N ASP A 208 11.63 11.63 -33.50
CA ASP A 208 12.92 11.11 -33.93
C ASP A 208 14.07 11.80 -33.18
N PRO A 209 14.75 11.08 -32.26
CA PRO A 209 15.85 11.65 -31.48
C PRO A 209 17.10 11.99 -32.35
N THR A 210 17.19 11.48 -33.58
CA THR A 210 18.30 11.75 -34.50
C THR A 210 18.15 13.12 -35.18
N THR A 211 16.94 13.43 -35.62
CA THR A 211 16.62 14.69 -36.27
C THR A 211 16.12 15.77 -35.32
N GLY A 212 15.57 15.34 -34.16
CA GLY A 212 14.94 16.23 -33.20
C GLY A 212 13.53 16.69 -33.60
N GLU A 213 12.93 16.05 -34.59
CA GLU A 213 11.63 16.42 -35.16
C GLU A 213 10.51 15.52 -34.65
N TYR A 214 9.30 16.05 -34.66
CA TYR A 214 8.07 15.32 -34.35
C TYR A 214 7.31 15.01 -35.64
N GLY A 215 6.83 13.76 -35.75
CA GLY A 215 5.95 13.37 -36.84
C GLY A 215 4.48 13.75 -36.60
N ASP A 216 3.65 13.29 -37.50
CA ASP A 216 2.22 13.68 -37.58
C ASP A 216 1.27 12.68 -36.89
N ASN A 217 1.80 11.57 -36.34
CA ASN A 217 0.99 10.48 -35.82
C ASN A 217 1.24 10.17 -34.32
N PRO A 218 1.20 11.16 -33.40
CA PRO A 218 1.37 10.90 -31.99
C PRO A 218 0.22 10.06 -31.43
N THR A 219 0.54 9.15 -30.50
CA THR A 219 -0.44 8.28 -29.86
C THR A 219 -0.50 8.54 -28.34
N PRO A 220 -1.68 8.61 -27.72
CA PRO A 220 -1.78 8.84 -26.29
C PRO A 220 -1.36 7.63 -25.48
N VAL A 221 -0.66 7.85 -24.37
CA VAL A 221 -0.36 6.81 -23.38
C VAL A 221 -1.59 6.52 -22.55
N LYS A 222 -2.00 5.26 -22.45
CA LYS A 222 -3.14 4.83 -21.62
C LYS A 222 -2.66 4.46 -20.22
N TRP A 223 -2.45 5.45 -19.39
CA TRP A 223 -2.08 5.25 -18.00
C TRP A 223 -3.19 4.57 -17.19
N ILE A 224 -2.80 3.66 -16.31
CA ILE A 224 -3.72 3.00 -15.39
C ILE A 224 -3.79 3.82 -14.09
N LYS A 225 -5.02 4.18 -13.69
CA LYS A 225 -5.28 4.97 -12.48
C LYS A 225 -4.93 4.13 -11.24
N VAL A 226 -4.05 4.66 -10.39
CA VAL A 226 -3.61 4.00 -9.16
C VAL A 226 -4.53 4.32 -7.99
N HIS A 227 -4.76 5.62 -7.73
CA HIS A 227 -5.59 6.08 -6.61
C HIS A 227 -7.03 6.21 -7.05
N ASN A 228 -7.92 5.52 -6.35
CA ASN A 228 -9.34 5.50 -6.68
C ASN A 228 -10.20 5.85 -5.47
N LEU A 229 -11.08 6.84 -5.64
CA LEU A 229 -12.13 7.16 -4.68
C LEU A 229 -13.47 6.69 -5.23
N PRO A 230 -14.44 6.33 -4.38
CA PRO A 230 -15.80 6.06 -4.82
C PRO A 230 -16.39 7.26 -5.57
N ASP A 231 -17.17 7.02 -6.62
CA ASP A 231 -17.68 8.07 -7.52
C ASP A 231 -18.54 9.13 -6.81
N HIS A 232 -19.16 8.78 -5.69
CA HIS A 232 -19.97 9.71 -4.89
C HIS A 232 -19.14 10.66 -4.01
N VAL A 233 -17.81 10.45 -3.89
CA VAL A 233 -16.95 11.28 -3.07
C VAL A 233 -16.45 12.49 -3.87
N TYR A 234 -16.78 13.69 -3.40
CA TYR A 234 -16.17 14.90 -3.90
C TYR A 234 -14.82 15.14 -3.22
N TYR A 235 -13.76 15.17 -4.01
CA TYR A 235 -12.41 15.50 -3.55
C TYR A 235 -11.77 16.53 -4.49
N SER A 236 -11.04 17.49 -3.93
CA SER A 236 -10.34 18.52 -4.71
C SER A 236 -8.91 18.69 -4.19
N HIS A 237 -7.93 18.39 -5.05
CA HIS A 237 -6.51 18.61 -4.73
C HIS A 237 -6.23 20.09 -4.39
N ALA A 238 -6.78 21.04 -5.15
CA ALA A 238 -6.54 22.46 -4.92
C ALA A 238 -6.97 22.91 -3.52
N GLN A 239 -8.06 22.39 -3.00
CA GLN A 239 -8.51 22.72 -1.64
C GLN A 239 -7.55 22.17 -0.57
N HIS A 240 -7.08 20.95 -0.73
CA HIS A 240 -6.17 20.31 0.23
C HIS A 240 -4.73 20.85 0.13
N VAL A 241 -4.20 20.96 -1.09
CA VAL A 241 -2.82 21.36 -1.33
C VAL A 241 -2.62 22.88 -1.17
N THR A 242 -3.51 23.69 -1.79
CA THR A 242 -3.32 25.14 -1.80
C THR A 242 -3.92 25.83 -0.59
N ALA A 243 -5.17 25.53 -0.23
CA ALA A 243 -5.83 26.12 0.91
C ALA A 243 -5.45 25.41 2.22
N GLY A 244 -5.51 24.09 2.25
CA GLY A 244 -5.21 23.26 3.42
C GLY A 244 -3.72 23.06 3.70
N LYS A 245 -2.82 23.44 2.76
CA LYS A 245 -1.35 23.29 2.89
C LYS A 245 -0.89 21.85 3.17
N GLN A 246 -1.70 20.87 2.79
CA GLN A 246 -1.33 19.46 2.98
C GLN A 246 -0.18 19.08 2.04
N LYS A 247 0.78 18.32 2.57
CA LYS A 247 1.88 17.77 1.78
C LYS A 247 1.39 16.60 0.92
N CYS A 248 2.01 16.38 -0.22
CA CYS A 248 1.67 15.27 -1.10
C CYS A 248 1.78 13.91 -0.38
N GLN A 249 2.84 13.75 0.43
CA GLN A 249 3.14 12.55 1.19
C GLN A 249 2.08 12.20 2.24
N THR A 250 1.32 13.16 2.75
CA THR A 250 0.24 12.91 3.72
C THR A 250 -0.78 11.89 3.18
N CYS A 251 -1.05 11.97 1.87
CA CYS A 251 -2.03 11.09 1.22
C CYS A 251 -1.38 10.00 0.36
N HIS A 252 -0.27 10.33 -0.31
CA HIS A 252 0.38 9.45 -1.27
C HIS A 252 1.56 8.65 -0.68
N GLY A 253 1.93 8.91 0.59
CA GLY A 253 3.09 8.29 1.21
C GLY A 253 4.42 8.79 0.66
N PRO A 254 5.54 8.14 0.95
CA PRO A 254 6.88 8.54 0.52
C PRO A 254 7.10 8.18 -0.96
N VAL A 255 6.40 8.88 -1.87
CA VAL A 255 6.43 8.60 -3.32
C VAL A 255 7.84 8.70 -3.89
N GLU A 256 8.67 9.58 -3.33
CA GLU A 256 10.08 9.75 -3.66
C GLU A 256 10.97 8.54 -3.36
N GLU A 257 10.44 7.56 -2.63
CA GLU A 257 11.12 6.29 -2.34
C GLU A 257 10.55 5.12 -3.17
N MET A 258 9.45 5.38 -3.90
CA MET A 258 8.73 4.33 -4.64
C MET A 258 9.31 4.12 -6.03
N ASP A 259 9.79 2.92 -6.30
CA ASP A 259 10.13 2.46 -7.67
C ASP A 259 8.85 2.37 -8.51
N VAL A 260 7.79 1.82 -7.94
CA VAL A 260 6.44 1.73 -8.53
C VAL A 260 5.47 2.42 -7.60
N VAL A 261 4.74 3.40 -8.10
CA VAL A 261 3.71 4.08 -7.32
C VAL A 261 2.58 3.11 -6.98
N LYS A 262 2.22 3.11 -5.70
CA LYS A 262 1.09 2.35 -5.18
C LYS A 262 0.11 3.24 -4.43
N GLN A 263 -1.11 2.79 -4.26
CA GLN A 263 -2.03 3.44 -3.34
C GLN A 263 -1.56 3.19 -1.91
N TYR A 264 -1.02 4.23 -1.27
CA TYR A 264 -0.46 4.14 0.08
C TYR A 264 -1.56 4.21 1.15
N SER A 265 -2.37 5.26 1.12
CA SER A 265 -3.44 5.47 2.09
C SER A 265 -4.70 4.69 1.71
N PRO A 266 -5.49 4.23 2.69
CA PRO A 266 -6.71 3.45 2.42
C PRO A 266 -7.80 4.28 1.73
N LEU A 267 -7.76 5.61 1.85
CA LEU A 267 -8.71 6.56 1.28
C LEU A 267 -10.17 6.30 1.69
N THR A 268 -10.38 5.69 2.86
CA THR A 268 -11.72 5.45 3.44
C THR A 268 -12.27 6.72 4.08
N MET A 269 -13.58 6.78 4.31
CA MET A 269 -14.21 7.90 5.02
C MET A 269 -13.62 8.08 6.42
N LYS A 270 -13.37 6.98 7.15
CA LYS A 270 -12.73 7.03 8.46
C LYS A 270 -11.38 7.74 8.37
N TRP A 271 -10.52 7.31 7.45
CA TRP A 271 -9.21 7.91 7.24
C TRP A 271 -9.28 9.41 6.90
N CYS A 272 -10.24 9.81 6.06
CA CYS A 272 -10.45 11.23 5.72
C CYS A 272 -10.87 12.07 6.94
N ILE A 273 -11.68 11.50 7.84
CA ILE A 273 -12.17 12.20 9.06
C ILE A 273 -11.05 12.32 10.10
N GLU A 274 -10.16 11.37 10.17
CA GLU A 274 -9.03 11.35 11.12
C GLU A 274 -7.87 12.27 10.68
N CYS A 275 -7.84 12.69 9.42
CA CYS A 275 -6.86 13.66 8.92
C CYS A 275 -7.18 15.08 9.39
#